data_dc0483e71f637bdcc2effec6a3b99750
#
_entry.id   dc0483e71f637bdcc2effec6a3b99750
#
_cell.length_a   1.000
_cell.length_b   1.000
_cell.length_c   1.000
_cell.angle_alpha   90.00
_cell.angle_beta   90.00
_cell.angle_gamma   90.00
#
_symmetry.space_group_name_H-M   'P 1'
#
loop_
_entity.id
_entity.type
_entity.pdbx_description
1 polymer ?
#
loop_
_entity_poly.entity_id
_entity_poly.type
_entity_poly.pdbx_seq_one_letter_code
_entity_poly.pdbx_strand_id
1 'polypeptide(L)'
;LDRSSAASDVYKRQVYTSRDAAHKRIKACIENGEPLPYEIDGAAIYYAGPTQAKDGMAIGSCGPTTSSRMDVYSPMLLDMGLSAMIGKGERSEAVCEAIRRNGAVYFCAIGGAGALACKCIPECEVIAFEDLGCESVKRLRFEKFPLIVTIDCVGGNLFKSGREKYCRKG
;
A
#
# COMPACT_ATOMS: atom_id res chain seq x y z
N LEU A 1 -15.48 -16.95 -7.04
CA LEU A 1 -15.28 -15.54 -6.66
C LEU A 1 -14.73 -14.79 -7.85
N ASP A 2 -15.53 -13.89 -8.37
CA ASP A 2 -15.13 -13.06 -9.51
C ASP A 2 -14.00 -12.12 -9.03
N ARG A 3 -12.79 -12.35 -9.55
CA ARG A 3 -11.58 -11.59 -9.22
C ARG A 3 -11.68 -10.11 -9.62
N SER A 4 -12.63 -9.75 -10.49
CA SER A 4 -12.90 -8.38 -10.87
C SER A 4 -13.61 -7.59 -9.76
N SER A 5 -14.40 -8.24 -8.92
CA SER A 5 -15.10 -7.60 -7.80
C SER A 5 -14.16 -7.17 -6.68
N ALA A 6 -13.12 -7.98 -6.38
CA ALA A 6 -12.13 -7.62 -5.36
C ALA A 6 -11.31 -6.38 -5.73
N ALA A 7 -10.91 -6.27 -7.01
CA ALA A 7 -10.22 -5.07 -7.50
C ALA A 7 -11.15 -3.84 -7.45
N SER A 8 -12.44 -3.98 -7.78
CA SER A 8 -13.40 -2.87 -7.73
C SER A 8 -13.72 -2.43 -6.31
N ASP A 9 -13.64 -3.33 -5.31
CA ASP A 9 -13.87 -2.99 -3.90
C ASP A 9 -12.73 -2.18 -3.28
N VAL A 10 -11.49 -2.39 -3.72
CA VAL A 10 -10.36 -1.52 -3.30
C VAL A 10 -10.56 -0.09 -3.78
N TYR A 11 -11.19 0.13 -4.93
CA TYR A 11 -11.52 1.47 -5.43
C TYR A 11 -12.56 2.23 -4.61
N LYS A 12 -13.34 1.53 -3.78
CA LYS A 12 -14.37 2.12 -2.93
C LYS A 12 -13.98 2.19 -1.46
N ARG A 13 -12.88 1.54 -1.05
CA ARG A 13 -12.40 1.53 0.33
C ARG A 13 -11.49 2.71 0.62
N GLN A 14 -11.49 3.11 1.87
CA GLN A 14 -10.50 4.02 2.41
C GLN A 14 -9.13 3.36 2.34
N VAL A 15 -8.13 4.11 1.87
CA VAL A 15 -6.74 3.67 1.77
C VAL A 15 -5.91 4.57 2.68
N TYR A 16 -5.05 3.98 3.49
CA TYR A 16 -4.19 4.72 4.40
C TYR A 16 -2.78 4.87 3.83
N THR A 17 -2.18 6.05 3.96
CA THR A 17 -0.76 6.18 3.63
C THR A 17 0.09 5.78 4.82
N SER A 18 1.15 5.02 4.57
CA SER A 18 2.17 4.74 5.57
C SER A 18 3.49 4.43 4.87
N ARG A 19 4.55 5.08 5.32
CA ARG A 19 5.92 4.84 4.89
C ARG A 19 6.80 4.51 6.09
N ASP A 20 8.11 4.58 5.91
CA ASP A 20 9.11 4.15 6.87
C ASP A 20 8.87 4.70 8.29
N ALA A 21 8.75 6.02 8.43
CA ALA A 21 8.59 6.66 9.74
C ALA A 21 7.24 6.31 10.37
N ALA A 22 6.16 6.31 9.59
CA ALA A 22 4.83 5.93 10.08
C ALA A 22 4.78 4.45 10.48
N HIS A 23 5.34 3.54 9.68
CA HIS A 23 5.42 2.12 10.05
C HIS A 23 6.19 1.87 11.35
N LYS A 24 7.32 2.60 11.53
CA LYS A 24 8.09 2.53 12.77
C LYS A 24 7.25 2.93 13.99
N ARG A 25 6.45 4.00 13.88
CA ARG A 25 5.54 4.42 14.97
C ARG A 25 4.40 3.45 15.19
N ILE A 26 3.76 2.97 14.12
CA ILE A 26 2.70 1.95 14.22
C ILE A 26 3.23 0.72 14.94
N LYS A 27 4.43 0.25 14.59
CA LYS A 27 5.08 -0.86 15.29
C LYS A 27 5.27 -0.56 16.78
N ALA A 28 5.77 0.63 17.13
CA ALA A 28 5.95 1.03 18.52
C ALA A 28 4.61 1.06 19.28
N CYS A 29 3.54 1.58 18.67
CA CYS A 29 2.19 1.55 19.27
C CYS A 29 1.74 0.11 19.55
N ILE A 30 1.97 -0.82 18.61
CA ILE A 30 1.62 -2.24 18.79
C ILE A 30 2.42 -2.84 19.95
N GLU A 31 3.73 -2.62 20.00
CA GLU A 31 4.62 -3.15 21.05
C GLU A 31 4.29 -2.59 22.44
N ASN A 32 3.82 -1.35 22.51
CA ASN A 32 3.46 -0.67 23.76
C ASN A 32 1.98 -0.86 24.16
N GLY A 33 1.15 -1.48 23.32
CA GLY A 33 -0.28 -1.59 23.54
C GLY A 33 -1.03 -0.24 23.44
N GLU A 34 -0.47 0.71 22.68
CA GLU A 34 -1.07 2.02 22.45
C GLU A 34 -2.12 1.99 21.31
N PRO A 35 -3.07 2.92 21.29
CA PRO A 35 -4.06 3.01 20.23
C PRO A 35 -3.40 3.17 18.85
N LEU A 36 -3.88 2.43 17.87
CA LEU A 36 -3.45 2.53 16.49
C LEU A 36 -4.14 3.70 15.77
N PRO A 37 -3.48 4.31 14.76
CA PRO A 37 -4.06 5.43 14.01
C PRO A 37 -5.30 5.06 13.20
N TYR A 38 -5.48 3.78 12.90
CA TYR A 38 -6.63 3.19 12.21
C TYR A 38 -6.70 1.69 12.50
N GLU A 39 -7.87 1.10 12.26
CA GLU A 39 -8.05 -0.35 12.34
C GLU A 39 -7.26 -1.04 11.22
N ILE A 40 -6.40 -1.99 11.59
CA ILE A 40 -5.56 -2.72 10.62
C ILE A 40 -6.37 -3.79 9.89
N ASP A 41 -7.28 -4.45 10.60
CA ASP A 41 -8.10 -5.51 10.01
C ASP A 41 -8.94 -4.98 8.85
N GLY A 42 -8.83 -5.63 7.71
CA GLY A 42 -9.47 -5.24 6.46
C GLY A 42 -8.90 -3.98 5.80
N ALA A 43 -7.90 -3.31 6.38
CA ALA A 43 -7.32 -2.09 5.82
C ALA A 43 -6.53 -2.32 4.54
N ALA A 44 -6.36 -1.24 3.77
CA ALA A 44 -5.43 -1.13 2.65
C ALA A 44 -4.42 -0.02 2.92
N ILE A 45 -3.13 -0.29 2.71
CA ILE A 45 -2.05 0.69 2.89
C ILE A 45 -1.42 1.03 1.54
N TYR A 46 -1.30 2.32 1.25
CA TYR A 46 -0.53 2.86 0.14
C TYR A 46 0.81 3.40 0.63
N TYR A 47 1.88 2.83 0.15
CA TYR A 47 3.25 3.25 0.46
C TYR A 47 3.60 4.51 -0.31
N ALA A 48 3.10 5.65 0.16
CA ALA A 48 3.31 6.94 -0.47
C ALA A 48 3.57 8.02 0.58
N GLY A 49 4.35 9.02 0.18
CA GLY A 49 4.53 10.27 0.91
C GLY A 49 4.20 11.41 -0.03
N PRO A 50 2.94 11.86 -0.08
CA PRO A 50 2.51 12.88 -1.01
C PRO A 50 3.18 14.21 -0.73
N THR A 51 3.41 14.98 -1.79
CA THR A 51 3.81 16.38 -1.66
C THR A 51 2.62 17.22 -1.19
N GLN A 52 2.91 18.45 -0.76
CA GLN A 52 1.88 19.40 -0.37
C GLN A 52 0.87 19.61 -1.51
N ALA A 53 -0.42 19.70 -1.17
CA ALA A 53 -1.48 19.98 -2.12
C ALA A 53 -1.27 21.35 -2.78
N LYS A 54 -1.62 21.45 -4.06
CA LYS A 54 -1.77 22.73 -4.74
C LYS A 54 -3.20 23.22 -4.60
N ASP A 55 -3.43 24.51 -4.84
CA ASP A 55 -4.76 25.11 -4.79
C ASP A 55 -5.78 24.32 -5.64
N GLY A 56 -6.89 23.99 -5.02
CA GLY A 56 -7.98 23.23 -5.66
C GLY A 56 -7.75 21.71 -5.73
N MET A 57 -6.66 21.17 -5.15
CA MET A 57 -6.39 19.73 -5.11
C MET A 57 -6.46 19.19 -3.67
N ALA A 58 -7.00 17.99 -3.49
CA ALA A 58 -7.03 17.33 -2.20
C ALA A 58 -5.64 16.89 -1.72
N ILE A 59 -4.72 16.63 -2.66
CA ILE A 59 -3.39 16.07 -2.39
C ILE A 59 -2.41 16.50 -3.49
N GLY A 60 -1.14 16.60 -3.17
CA GLY A 60 -0.10 16.83 -4.17
C GLY A 60 0.32 15.54 -4.89
N SER A 61 1.48 15.57 -5.56
CA SER A 61 2.01 14.38 -6.23
C SER A 61 2.11 13.20 -5.26
N CYS A 62 1.47 12.08 -5.58
CA CYS A 62 1.31 10.93 -4.70
C CYS A 62 1.72 9.63 -5.42
N GLY A 63 3.01 9.50 -5.71
CA GLY A 63 3.57 8.30 -6.34
C GLY A 63 3.98 7.23 -5.30
N PRO A 64 4.02 5.95 -5.71
CA PRO A 64 4.41 4.86 -4.84
C PRO A 64 5.91 4.92 -4.49
N THR A 65 6.25 4.62 -3.23
CA THR A 65 7.63 4.34 -2.83
C THR A 65 7.98 2.86 -3.01
N THR A 66 9.26 2.53 -2.94
CA THR A 66 9.76 1.15 -3.02
C THR A 66 9.29 0.36 -1.80
N SER A 67 8.54 -0.70 -2.03
CA SER A 67 7.81 -1.44 -0.99
C SER A 67 8.70 -2.32 -0.12
N SER A 68 9.85 -2.79 -0.63
CA SER A 68 10.78 -3.64 0.14
C SER A 68 11.31 -2.97 1.41
N ARG A 69 11.28 -1.65 1.49
CA ARG A 69 11.63 -0.90 2.70
C ARG A 69 10.70 -1.19 3.88
N MET A 70 9.45 -1.53 3.61
CA MET A 70 8.44 -1.87 4.60
C MET A 70 8.36 -3.37 4.92
N ASP A 71 9.18 -4.20 4.29
CA ASP A 71 9.13 -5.66 4.44
C ASP A 71 9.36 -6.13 5.88
N VAL A 72 10.13 -5.36 6.66
CA VAL A 72 10.37 -5.64 8.08
C VAL A 72 9.13 -5.46 8.97
N TYR A 73 8.11 -4.74 8.48
CA TYR A 73 6.86 -4.47 9.21
C TYR A 73 5.67 -5.25 8.63
N SER A 74 5.70 -5.52 7.33
CA SER A 74 4.53 -6.02 6.60
C SER A 74 4.00 -7.36 7.09
N PRO A 75 4.82 -8.38 7.44
CA PRO A 75 4.29 -9.65 7.95
C PRO A 75 3.45 -9.49 9.21
N MET A 76 3.91 -8.66 10.16
CA MET A 76 3.19 -8.39 11.40
C MET A 76 1.82 -7.73 11.11
N LEU A 77 1.76 -6.74 10.22
CA LEU A 77 0.51 -6.06 9.88
C LEU A 77 -0.45 -6.99 9.12
N LEU A 78 0.08 -7.86 8.25
CA LEU A 78 -0.69 -8.89 7.57
C LEU A 78 -1.30 -9.90 8.57
N ASP A 79 -0.52 -10.30 9.57
CA ASP A 79 -1.00 -11.20 10.65
C ASP A 79 -2.05 -10.54 11.55
N MET A 80 -2.14 -9.21 11.55
CA MET A 80 -3.19 -8.42 12.20
C MET A 80 -4.40 -8.16 11.30
N GLY A 81 -4.47 -8.77 10.11
CA GLY A 81 -5.62 -8.66 9.22
C GLY A 81 -5.50 -7.61 8.11
N LEU A 82 -4.31 -7.00 7.90
CA LEU A 82 -4.11 -6.10 6.76
C LEU A 82 -4.46 -6.81 5.45
N SER A 83 -5.43 -6.30 4.70
CA SER A 83 -5.96 -6.97 3.52
C SER A 83 -5.23 -6.61 2.22
N ALA A 84 -4.66 -5.41 2.12
CA ALA A 84 -4.02 -4.97 0.89
C ALA A 84 -2.85 -4.02 1.14
N MET A 85 -1.85 -4.14 0.29
CA MET A 85 -0.71 -3.23 0.22
C MET A 85 -0.55 -2.72 -1.19
N ILE A 86 -0.25 -1.42 -1.34
CA ILE A 86 -0.08 -0.75 -2.63
C ILE A 86 1.27 -0.06 -2.61
N GLY A 87 2.11 -0.36 -3.60
CA GLY A 87 3.43 0.24 -3.69
C GLY A 87 4.10 -0.01 -5.04
N LYS A 88 5.41 -0.23 -5.06
CA LYS A 88 6.16 -0.64 -6.25
C LYS A 88 7.34 -1.53 -5.88
N GLY A 89 7.78 -2.34 -6.85
CA GLY A 89 8.92 -3.25 -6.70
C GLY A 89 8.54 -4.57 -6.01
N GLU A 90 9.53 -5.43 -5.90
CA GLU A 90 9.35 -6.77 -5.34
C GLU A 90 9.21 -6.73 -3.82
N ARG A 91 8.75 -7.86 -3.29
CA ARG A 91 8.65 -8.12 -1.85
C ARG A 91 9.52 -9.32 -1.46
N SER A 92 9.98 -9.33 -0.23
CA SER A 92 10.71 -10.47 0.34
C SER A 92 9.84 -11.74 0.38
N GLU A 93 10.47 -12.90 0.45
CA GLU A 93 9.74 -14.18 0.55
C GLU A 93 8.85 -14.23 1.79
N ALA A 94 9.34 -13.69 2.93
CA ALA A 94 8.56 -13.62 4.16
C ALA A 94 7.24 -12.83 3.99
N VAL A 95 7.27 -11.74 3.20
CA VAL A 95 6.06 -10.97 2.88
C VAL A 95 5.16 -11.76 1.92
N CYS A 96 5.72 -12.43 0.90
CA CYS A 96 4.95 -13.27 -0.01
C CYS A 96 4.19 -14.39 0.74
N GLU A 97 4.87 -15.05 1.67
CA GLU A 97 4.23 -16.07 2.52
C GLU A 97 3.16 -15.49 3.44
N ALA A 98 3.42 -14.30 4.02
CA ALA A 98 2.43 -13.61 4.85
C ALA A 98 1.18 -13.21 4.05
N ILE A 99 1.35 -12.74 2.81
CA ILE A 99 0.24 -12.45 1.90
C ILE A 99 -0.61 -13.71 1.66
N ARG A 100 0.04 -14.83 1.35
CA ARG A 100 -0.65 -16.11 1.08
C ARG A 100 -1.40 -16.64 2.29
N ARG A 101 -0.77 -16.69 3.48
CA ARG A 101 -1.39 -17.24 4.69
C ARG A 101 -2.55 -16.41 5.21
N ASN A 102 -2.52 -15.09 4.95
CA ASN A 102 -3.57 -14.17 5.40
C ASN A 102 -4.59 -13.82 4.31
N GLY A 103 -4.48 -14.40 3.11
CA GLY A 103 -5.41 -14.13 2.02
C GLY A 103 -5.37 -12.68 1.51
N ALA A 104 -4.27 -11.97 1.75
CA ALA A 104 -4.08 -10.57 1.37
C ALA A 104 -3.66 -10.42 -0.10
N VAL A 105 -3.52 -9.17 -0.56
CA VAL A 105 -3.11 -8.86 -1.94
C VAL A 105 -2.08 -7.73 -1.94
N TYR A 106 -1.08 -7.85 -2.81
CA TYR A 106 -0.16 -6.76 -3.09
C TYR A 106 -0.35 -6.22 -4.50
N PHE A 107 -0.57 -4.91 -4.57
CA PHE A 107 -0.73 -4.15 -5.81
C PHE A 107 0.51 -3.31 -6.10
N CYS A 108 0.89 -3.24 -7.37
CA CYS A 108 1.81 -2.21 -7.84
C CYS A 108 1.06 -1.05 -8.48
N ALA A 109 1.41 0.15 -8.05
CA ALA A 109 1.08 1.39 -8.74
C ALA A 109 2.23 1.81 -9.66
N ILE A 110 1.92 2.63 -10.67
CA ILE A 110 2.90 3.04 -11.68
C ILE A 110 3.88 4.05 -11.08
N GLY A 111 5.17 3.69 -11.07
CA GLY A 111 6.25 4.58 -10.66
C GLY A 111 6.41 5.76 -11.63
N GLY A 112 6.75 6.94 -11.09
CA GLY A 112 6.92 8.17 -11.89
C GLY A 112 5.61 8.89 -12.24
N ALA A 113 4.45 8.27 -12.01
CA ALA A 113 3.14 8.81 -12.35
C ALA A 113 2.45 9.56 -11.17
N GLY A 114 3.19 10.05 -10.19
CA GLY A 114 2.63 10.66 -8.98
C GLY A 114 1.70 11.85 -9.24
N ALA A 115 1.99 12.65 -10.28
CA ALA A 115 1.15 13.77 -10.69
C ALA A 115 -0.16 13.33 -11.37
N LEU A 116 -0.21 12.13 -11.94
CA LEU A 116 -1.46 11.53 -12.45
C LEU A 116 -2.22 10.83 -11.31
N ALA A 117 -1.49 10.16 -10.41
CA ALA A 117 -2.05 9.46 -9.27
C ALA A 117 -2.89 10.40 -8.37
N CYS A 118 -2.42 11.63 -8.12
CA CYS A 118 -3.17 12.58 -7.31
C CYS A 118 -4.55 12.95 -7.88
N LYS A 119 -4.74 12.88 -9.20
CA LYS A 119 -6.06 13.11 -9.84
C LYS A 119 -7.07 12.00 -9.55
N CYS A 120 -6.59 10.83 -9.13
CA CYS A 120 -7.41 9.69 -8.72
C CYS A 120 -7.69 9.69 -7.20
N ILE A 121 -7.32 10.76 -6.49
CA ILE A 121 -7.47 10.90 -5.04
C ILE A 121 -8.26 12.18 -4.75
N PRO A 122 -9.60 12.12 -4.79
CA PRO A 122 -10.45 13.30 -4.57
C PRO A 122 -10.51 13.75 -3.10
N GLU A 123 -10.16 12.88 -2.14
CA GLU A 123 -10.19 13.20 -0.71
C GLU A 123 -8.92 12.72 -0.01
N CYS A 124 -8.38 13.58 0.85
CA CYS A 124 -7.21 13.32 1.66
C CYS A 124 -7.35 14.00 3.02
N GLU A 125 -7.21 13.25 4.09
CA GLU A 125 -7.26 13.74 5.46
C GLU A 125 -6.07 13.20 6.25
N VAL A 126 -5.33 14.06 6.96
CA VAL A 126 -4.31 13.64 7.92
C VAL A 126 -5.01 13.13 9.17
N ILE A 127 -4.77 11.88 9.55
CA ILE A 127 -5.44 11.24 10.69
C ILE A 127 -4.49 10.95 11.85
N ALA A 128 -3.17 10.87 11.61
CA ALA A 128 -2.18 10.67 12.67
C ALA A 128 -0.79 11.09 12.24
N PHE A 129 0.07 11.29 13.24
CA PHE A 129 1.50 11.58 13.10
C PHE A 129 1.78 12.80 12.22
N GLU A 130 1.04 13.89 12.44
CA GLU A 130 1.10 15.12 11.66
C GLU A 130 2.52 15.71 11.59
N ASP A 131 3.29 15.56 12.66
CA ASP A 131 4.69 15.96 12.76
C ASP A 131 5.63 15.28 11.76
N LEU A 132 5.23 14.12 11.19
CA LEU A 132 5.98 13.45 10.12
C LEU A 132 5.79 14.11 8.72
N GLY A 133 4.97 15.14 8.61
CA GLY A 133 4.76 15.87 7.35
C GLY A 133 4.26 14.99 6.21
N CYS A 134 5.08 14.82 5.15
CA CYS A 134 4.68 13.97 4.01
C CYS A 134 4.52 12.49 4.39
N GLU A 135 5.17 12.02 5.46
CA GLU A 135 5.06 10.64 5.98
C GLU A 135 3.98 10.46 7.06
N SER A 136 3.22 11.52 7.40
CA SER A 136 2.04 11.38 8.26
C SER A 136 1.05 10.37 7.70
N VAL A 137 0.31 9.71 8.58
CA VAL A 137 -0.77 8.82 8.17
C VAL A 137 -1.94 9.63 7.64
N LYS A 138 -2.31 9.38 6.42
CA LYS A 138 -3.44 10.02 5.75
C LYS A 138 -4.47 8.97 5.36
N ARG A 139 -5.73 9.34 5.48
CA ARG A 139 -6.86 8.61 4.92
C ARG A 139 -7.18 9.18 3.56
N LEU A 140 -7.16 8.32 2.55
CA LEU A 140 -7.39 8.67 1.15
C LEU A 140 -8.67 8.01 0.65
N ARG A 141 -9.38 8.66 -0.25
CA ARG A 141 -10.37 8.01 -1.11
C ARG A 141 -9.78 7.84 -2.51
N PHE A 142 -9.74 6.60 -2.99
CA PHE A 142 -9.33 6.29 -4.36
C PHE A 142 -10.52 6.30 -5.30
N GLU A 143 -10.34 6.87 -6.49
CA GLU A 143 -11.32 6.84 -7.57
C GLU A 143 -10.61 6.54 -8.89
N LYS A 144 -10.96 5.39 -9.51
CA LYS A 144 -10.35 4.91 -10.75
C LYS A 144 -8.82 4.87 -10.73
N PHE A 145 -8.23 4.59 -9.57
CA PHE A 145 -6.79 4.52 -9.41
C PHE A 145 -6.24 3.26 -10.10
N PRO A 146 -5.31 3.38 -11.07
CA PRO A 146 -4.81 2.22 -11.82
C PRO A 146 -3.84 1.39 -10.97
N LEU A 147 -4.18 0.14 -10.73
CA LEU A 147 -3.39 -0.81 -9.96
C LEU A 147 -3.23 -2.14 -10.71
N ILE A 148 -2.09 -2.78 -10.50
CA ILE A 148 -1.79 -4.11 -11.04
C ILE A 148 -1.63 -5.07 -9.85
N VAL A 149 -2.39 -6.15 -9.81
CA VAL A 149 -2.17 -7.25 -8.85
C VAL A 149 -0.85 -7.91 -9.20
N THR A 150 0.13 -7.82 -8.32
CA THR A 150 1.46 -8.38 -8.54
C THR A 150 1.76 -9.59 -7.66
N ILE A 151 1.15 -9.67 -6.47
CA ILE A 151 1.16 -10.88 -5.64
C ILE A 151 -0.28 -11.07 -5.16
N ASP A 152 -0.84 -12.24 -5.45
CA ASP A 152 -2.21 -12.58 -5.10
C ASP A 152 -2.30 -13.45 -3.84
N CYS A 153 -3.53 -13.61 -3.36
CA CYS A 153 -3.84 -14.35 -2.12
C CYS A 153 -3.59 -15.87 -2.19
N VAL A 154 -3.31 -16.42 -3.37
CA VAL A 154 -3.04 -17.85 -3.57
C VAL A 154 -1.56 -18.13 -3.85
N GLY A 155 -0.71 -17.10 -3.83
CA GLY A 155 0.74 -17.21 -4.00
C GLY A 155 1.24 -16.94 -5.42
N GLY A 156 0.37 -16.48 -6.32
CA GLY A 156 0.78 -15.99 -7.64
C GLY A 156 1.67 -14.75 -7.48
N ASN A 157 2.81 -14.71 -8.20
CA ASN A 157 3.77 -13.62 -8.12
C ASN A 157 4.27 -13.26 -9.53
N LEU A 158 3.81 -12.11 -10.05
CA LEU A 158 4.15 -11.64 -11.39
C LEU A 158 5.64 -11.33 -11.57
N PHE A 159 6.35 -10.95 -10.50
CA PHE A 159 7.79 -10.72 -10.59
C PHE A 159 8.55 -12.02 -10.89
N LYS A 160 8.15 -13.14 -10.28
CA LYS A 160 8.74 -14.45 -10.53
C LYS A 160 8.34 -14.96 -11.92
N SER A 161 7.05 -15.10 -12.18
CA SER A 161 6.53 -15.67 -13.43
C SER A 161 6.89 -14.82 -14.66
N GLY A 162 6.94 -13.49 -14.53
CA GLY A 162 7.36 -12.61 -15.62
C GLY A 162 8.84 -12.79 -15.97
N ARG A 163 9.72 -12.95 -14.98
CA ARG A 163 11.14 -13.23 -15.23
C ARG A 163 11.33 -14.59 -15.90
N GLU A 164 10.69 -15.63 -15.40
CA GLU A 164 10.77 -16.97 -15.99
C GLU A 164 10.36 -16.96 -17.46
N LYS A 165 9.28 -16.22 -17.78
CA LYS A 165 8.71 -16.17 -19.12
C LYS A 165 9.54 -15.34 -20.11
N TYR A 166 10.16 -14.26 -19.66
CA TYR A 166 10.78 -13.27 -20.55
C TYR A 166 12.31 -13.17 -20.39
N CYS A 167 12.91 -13.83 -19.41
CA CYS A 167 14.35 -13.86 -19.25
C CYS A 167 14.99 -14.61 -20.42
N ARG A 168 15.80 -13.93 -21.21
CA ARG A 168 16.65 -14.57 -22.21
C ARG A 168 17.86 -15.15 -21.48
N LYS A 169 17.97 -16.49 -21.44
CA LYS A 169 19.23 -17.13 -21.05
C LYS A 169 20.25 -16.78 -22.13
N GLY A 170 21.20 -15.89 -21.82
CA GLY A 170 22.36 -15.63 -22.62
C GLY A 170 23.30 -16.82 -22.59
#